data_c1ad55630a8e4c975d6bd5aa1fff94aa
#
_entry.id   c1ad55630a8e4c975d6bd5aa1fff94aa
#
_cell.length_a   1.000
_cell.length_b   1.000
_cell.length_c   1.000
_cell.angle_alpha   90.00
_cell.angle_beta   90.00
_cell.angle_gamma   90.00
#
_symmetry.space_group_name_H-M   'P 1'
#
loop_
_entity.id
_entity.type
_entity.pdbx_description
1 polymer ?
#
loop_
_entity_poly.entity_id
_entity_poly.type
_entity_poly.pdbx_seq_one_letter_code
_entity_poly.pdbx_strand_id
1 'polypeptide(L)'
;KTLIIPCAGKSNRFPNMKPKWMLTHPDGRLMIEKAMQGFDTASFDRIIITIVRPHIEKYEAELVLKQVFKNTKIELCVLDDFTASASETIMLTLDKMNVAGAVVIKDSDNRIYFDLPQKIGNCIVGYDLTKHPDVSNIPGKSFLIANEQNVIMDIVEKKIVSDMICLGVYAFENADDFRTAYREMHARRFDGEMYISHVISYMLSKKDKVFYAIEATGYDDWGTLKEWKEVQRQCRTYFVDVDGVLMQNCGRYGSLNWYNNDKMLVENCAVIKRLQDEGAQIV
;
A
#
# COMPACT_ATOMS: atom_id res chain seq x y z
N LYS A 1 1.58 20.16 -7.03
CA LYS A 1 1.33 19.30 -5.86
C LYS A 1 2.28 18.11 -5.83
N THR A 2 2.74 17.70 -4.65
CA THR A 2 3.71 16.62 -4.46
C THR A 2 3.03 15.40 -3.84
N LEU A 3 3.27 14.19 -4.39
CA LEU A 3 2.92 12.92 -3.77
C LEU A 3 4.14 12.37 -3.02
N ILE A 4 3.97 11.92 -1.78
CA ILE A 4 5.00 11.26 -0.98
C ILE A 4 4.55 9.84 -0.62
N ILE A 5 5.39 8.86 -0.95
CA ILE A 5 5.22 7.46 -0.56
C ILE A 5 6.32 7.11 0.47
N PRO A 6 5.98 7.03 1.77
CA PRO A 6 6.95 6.73 2.82
C PRO A 6 7.27 5.23 2.86
N CYS A 7 8.55 4.89 2.62
CA CYS A 7 9.07 3.51 2.60
C CYS A 7 10.29 3.32 3.52
N ALA A 8 10.45 4.17 4.55
CA ALA A 8 11.60 4.16 5.46
C ALA A 8 11.40 3.37 6.76
N GLY A 9 10.27 2.70 6.93
CA GLY A 9 9.97 1.90 8.12
C GLY A 9 10.65 0.53 8.12
N LYS A 10 10.90 -0.03 9.33
CA LYS A 10 11.55 -1.33 9.54
C LYS A 10 10.75 -2.55 9.07
N SER A 11 9.49 -2.39 8.69
CA SER A 11 8.59 -3.49 8.28
C SER A 11 8.48 -4.64 9.32
N ASN A 12 8.48 -4.32 10.62
CA ASN A 12 8.51 -5.30 11.72
C ASN A 12 7.39 -6.34 11.67
N ARG A 13 6.26 -6.02 11.02
CA ARG A 13 5.13 -6.95 10.81
C ARG A 13 5.42 -8.03 9.75
N PHE A 14 6.57 -7.93 9.05
CA PHE A 14 7.02 -8.87 8.02
C PHE A 14 8.42 -9.40 8.38
N PRO A 15 8.54 -10.21 9.46
CA PRO A 15 9.82 -10.70 9.94
C PRO A 15 10.50 -11.59 8.90
N ASN A 16 11.83 -11.44 8.76
CA ASN A 16 12.66 -12.23 7.83
C ASN A 16 12.28 -12.10 6.34
N MET A 17 11.57 -11.03 5.97
CA MET A 17 11.19 -10.74 4.58
C MET A 17 11.94 -9.51 4.08
N LYS A 18 11.86 -9.28 2.75
CA LYS A 18 12.23 -7.98 2.17
C LYS A 18 11.36 -6.87 2.78
N PRO A 19 11.76 -5.59 2.68
CA PRO A 19 10.89 -4.46 3.03
C PRO A 19 9.50 -4.65 2.40
N LYS A 20 8.42 -4.43 3.16
CA LYS A 20 7.05 -4.76 2.71
C LYS A 20 6.71 -4.21 1.33
N TRP A 21 7.13 -2.98 1.04
CA TRP A 21 6.87 -2.32 -0.24
C TRP A 21 7.56 -3.01 -1.46
N MET A 22 8.62 -3.83 -1.21
CA MET A 22 9.32 -4.65 -2.22
C MET A 22 8.74 -6.07 -2.34
N LEU A 23 7.73 -6.45 -1.59
CA LEU A 23 7.10 -7.75 -1.73
C LEU A 23 6.38 -7.84 -3.08
N THR A 24 6.54 -8.99 -3.73
CA THR A 24 5.99 -9.22 -5.07
C THR A 24 4.61 -9.84 -4.97
N HIS A 25 3.63 -9.19 -5.55
CA HIS A 25 2.30 -9.75 -5.77
C HIS A 25 2.35 -10.91 -6.77
N PRO A 26 1.36 -11.81 -6.74
CA PRO A 26 1.29 -12.94 -7.66
C PRO A 26 1.31 -12.58 -9.14
N ASP A 27 0.87 -11.39 -9.50
CA ASP A 27 0.93 -10.85 -10.87
C ASP A 27 2.33 -10.32 -11.27
N GLY A 28 3.33 -10.50 -10.40
CA GLY A 28 4.72 -10.09 -10.63
C GLY A 28 5.03 -8.64 -10.27
N ARG A 29 4.05 -7.82 -9.91
CA ARG A 29 4.24 -6.41 -9.53
C ARG A 29 4.63 -6.27 -8.07
N LEU A 30 5.42 -5.27 -7.75
CA LEU A 30 5.75 -4.96 -6.36
C LEU A 30 4.54 -4.35 -5.63
N MET A 31 4.50 -4.51 -4.32
CA MET A 31 3.46 -3.92 -3.47
C MET A 31 3.35 -2.41 -3.68
N ILE A 32 4.47 -1.69 -3.79
CA ILE A 32 4.48 -0.25 -4.06
C ILE A 32 3.88 0.10 -5.44
N GLU A 33 4.08 -0.73 -6.47
CA GLU A 33 3.45 -0.49 -7.78
C GLU A 33 1.93 -0.60 -7.68
N LYS A 34 1.45 -1.60 -6.95
CA LYS A 34 0.02 -1.79 -6.71
C LYS A 34 -0.55 -0.66 -5.84
N ALA A 35 0.21 -0.20 -4.85
CA ALA A 35 -0.20 0.91 -3.98
C ALA A 35 -0.35 2.23 -4.74
N MET A 36 0.34 2.40 -5.85
CA MET A 36 0.22 3.59 -6.71
C MET A 36 -0.86 3.45 -7.80
N GLN A 37 -1.66 2.38 -7.77
CA GLN A 37 -2.84 2.21 -8.62
C GLN A 37 -4.11 2.65 -7.87
N GLY A 38 -5.18 2.93 -8.64
CA GLY A 38 -6.48 3.28 -8.07
C GLY A 38 -6.74 4.78 -7.94
N PHE A 39 -5.76 5.63 -8.27
CA PHE A 39 -5.89 7.08 -8.33
C PHE A 39 -5.00 7.68 -9.43
N ASP A 40 -5.28 8.92 -9.82
CA ASP A 40 -4.54 9.59 -10.88
C ASP A 40 -3.17 10.10 -10.41
N THR A 41 -2.11 9.32 -10.67
CA THR A 41 -0.72 9.71 -10.36
C THR A 41 -0.18 10.77 -11.32
N ALA A 42 -0.73 10.89 -12.54
CA ALA A 42 -0.26 11.88 -13.53
C ALA A 42 -0.63 13.33 -13.14
N SER A 43 -1.58 13.49 -12.22
CA SER A 43 -1.97 14.81 -11.70
C SER A 43 -0.95 15.45 -10.77
N PHE A 44 0.11 14.75 -10.37
CA PHE A 44 1.15 15.25 -9.46
C PHE A 44 2.35 15.80 -10.23
N ASP A 45 2.83 16.99 -9.81
CA ASP A 45 4.04 17.61 -10.38
C ASP A 45 5.30 16.87 -9.97
N ARG A 46 5.31 16.30 -8.76
CA ARG A 46 6.40 15.51 -8.19
C ARG A 46 5.85 14.26 -7.50
N ILE A 47 6.55 13.14 -7.66
CA ILE A 47 6.29 11.89 -6.92
C ILE A 47 7.57 11.50 -6.23
N ILE A 48 7.58 11.55 -4.90
CA ILE A 48 8.74 11.26 -4.06
C ILE A 48 8.53 9.93 -3.34
N ILE A 49 9.43 8.99 -3.54
CA ILE A 49 9.47 7.74 -2.78
C ILE A 49 10.63 7.84 -1.80
N THR A 50 10.32 7.73 -0.50
CA THR A 50 11.33 7.82 0.55
C THR A 50 11.77 6.44 1.00
N ILE A 51 13.03 6.12 0.79
CA ILE A 51 13.67 4.86 1.16
C ILE A 51 14.86 5.10 2.09
N VAL A 52 15.46 4.04 2.60
CA VAL A 52 16.64 4.11 3.47
C VAL A 52 17.86 3.47 2.81
N ARG A 53 19.05 3.94 3.18
CA ARG A 53 20.33 3.41 2.70
C ARG A 53 20.45 1.87 2.87
N PRO A 54 20.08 1.26 4.01
CA PRO A 54 20.08 -0.21 4.14
C PRO A 54 19.23 -0.95 3.08
N HIS A 55 18.16 -0.33 2.56
CA HIS A 55 17.39 -0.93 1.47
C HIS A 55 18.18 -0.94 0.14
N ILE A 56 18.97 0.11 -0.10
CA ILE A 56 19.83 0.19 -1.31
C ILE A 56 20.94 -0.84 -1.22
N GLU A 57 21.66 -0.87 -0.09
CA GLU A 57 22.82 -1.74 0.11
C GLU A 57 22.47 -3.23 0.07
N LYS A 58 21.33 -3.60 0.67
CA LYS A 58 20.94 -5.01 0.80
C LYS A 58 20.09 -5.52 -0.37
N TYR A 59 19.32 -4.67 -1.01
CA TYR A 59 18.29 -5.09 -1.97
C TYR A 59 18.34 -4.32 -3.31
N GLU A 60 19.38 -3.49 -3.52
CA GLU A 60 19.49 -2.64 -4.73
C GLU A 60 18.24 -1.79 -4.99
N ALA A 61 17.60 -1.31 -3.92
CA ALA A 61 16.27 -0.70 -3.95
C ALA A 61 16.15 0.46 -4.93
N GLU A 62 17.22 1.24 -5.13
CA GLU A 62 17.22 2.35 -6.10
C GLU A 62 17.12 1.84 -7.54
N LEU A 63 17.88 0.79 -7.89
CA LEU A 63 17.85 0.16 -9.22
C LEU A 63 16.47 -0.44 -9.49
N VAL A 64 15.93 -1.16 -8.51
CA VAL A 64 14.59 -1.77 -8.59
C VAL A 64 13.52 -0.71 -8.84
N LEU A 65 13.51 0.39 -8.07
CA LEU A 65 12.51 1.46 -8.25
C LEU A 65 12.65 2.15 -9.61
N LYS A 66 13.85 2.42 -10.07
CA LYS A 66 14.09 3.00 -11.42
C LYS A 66 13.58 2.08 -12.54
N GLN A 67 13.76 0.77 -12.39
CA GLN A 67 13.28 -0.21 -13.36
C GLN A 67 11.75 -0.33 -13.37
N VAL A 68 11.16 -0.41 -12.17
CA VAL A 68 9.72 -0.56 -11.97
C VAL A 68 8.95 0.67 -12.47
N PHE A 69 9.45 1.87 -12.15
CA PHE A 69 8.83 3.14 -12.53
C PHE A 69 9.49 3.82 -13.74
N LYS A 70 10.06 3.02 -14.67
CA LYS A 70 10.74 3.55 -15.88
C LYS A 70 9.89 4.51 -16.73
N ASN A 71 8.55 4.37 -16.68
CA ASN A 71 7.60 5.20 -17.41
C ASN A 71 6.94 6.28 -16.53
N THR A 72 7.30 6.37 -15.25
CA THR A 72 6.78 7.35 -14.31
C THR A 72 7.94 8.15 -13.73
N LYS A 73 7.86 9.47 -13.83
CA LYS A 73 8.91 10.33 -13.25
C LYS A 73 8.79 10.33 -11.73
N ILE A 74 9.68 9.58 -11.08
CA ILE A 74 9.81 9.54 -9.62
C ILE A 74 11.10 10.20 -9.17
N GLU A 75 11.08 10.75 -7.96
CA GLU A 75 12.25 11.24 -7.23
C GLU A 75 12.48 10.33 -6.01
N LEU A 76 13.73 10.01 -5.70
CA LEU A 76 14.07 9.22 -4.52
C LEU A 76 14.62 10.13 -3.41
N CYS A 77 13.97 10.07 -2.26
CA CYS A 77 14.50 10.60 -1.01
C CYS A 77 15.17 9.46 -0.25
N VAL A 78 16.50 9.48 -0.16
CA VAL A 78 17.26 8.43 0.55
C VAL A 78 17.63 8.94 1.93
N LEU A 79 17.08 8.34 2.98
CA LEU A 79 17.48 8.59 4.37
C LEU A 79 18.62 7.63 4.74
N ASP A 80 19.46 8.03 5.72
CA ASP A 80 20.62 7.22 6.06
C ASP A 80 20.25 5.99 6.90
N ASP A 81 19.17 6.06 7.71
CA ASP A 81 18.68 4.94 8.51
C ASP A 81 17.15 4.93 8.61
N PHE A 82 16.61 3.88 9.20
CA PHE A 82 15.20 3.71 9.46
C PHE A 82 14.66 4.79 10.40
N THR A 83 13.43 5.19 10.12
CA THR A 83 12.69 6.14 10.96
C THR A 83 11.89 5.42 12.04
N ALA A 84 11.58 6.14 13.12
CA ALA A 84 10.76 5.62 14.23
C ALA A 84 9.27 5.58 13.88
N SER A 85 8.83 6.42 12.92
CA SER A 85 7.42 6.52 12.52
C SER A 85 7.25 7.01 11.09
N ALA A 86 6.04 6.83 10.53
CA ALA A 86 5.69 7.38 9.23
C ALA A 86 5.74 8.92 9.24
N SER A 87 5.29 9.56 10.32
CA SER A 87 5.32 11.03 10.43
C SER A 87 6.76 11.58 10.43
N GLU A 88 7.70 10.88 11.05
CA GLU A 88 9.13 11.23 10.98
C GLU A 88 9.67 11.08 9.57
N THR A 89 9.34 9.97 8.87
CA THR A 89 9.71 9.79 7.47
C THR A 89 9.26 10.97 6.62
N ILE A 90 8.01 11.39 6.80
CA ILE A 90 7.44 12.51 6.05
C ILE A 90 8.15 13.79 6.38
N MET A 91 8.35 14.09 7.67
CA MET A 91 9.04 15.31 8.10
C MET A 91 10.43 15.41 7.47
N LEU A 92 11.23 14.33 7.54
CA LEU A 92 12.56 14.29 6.94
C LEU A 92 12.53 14.41 5.41
N THR A 93 11.51 13.83 4.78
CA THR A 93 11.31 13.95 3.32
C THR A 93 10.99 15.37 2.91
N LEU A 94 10.06 16.01 3.61
CA LEU A 94 9.67 17.39 3.35
C LEU A 94 10.88 18.33 3.43
N ASP A 95 11.73 18.17 4.46
CA ASP A 95 12.91 19.00 4.64
C ASP A 95 13.99 18.68 3.60
N LYS A 96 14.36 17.41 3.43
CA LYS A 96 15.45 16.98 2.55
C LYS A 96 15.18 17.29 1.07
N MET A 97 13.92 17.15 0.64
CA MET A 97 13.50 17.36 -0.74
C MET A 97 12.97 18.79 -1.00
N ASN A 98 13.03 19.68 -0.02
CA ASN A 98 12.53 21.04 -0.08
C ASN A 98 11.10 21.11 -0.63
N VAL A 99 10.19 20.27 -0.11
CA VAL A 99 8.80 20.21 -0.56
C VAL A 99 8.05 21.41 -0.05
N ALA A 100 7.39 22.15 -0.94
CA ALA A 100 6.55 23.29 -0.63
C ALA A 100 5.16 23.16 -1.25
N GLY A 101 4.19 23.91 -0.72
CA GLY A 101 2.81 23.91 -1.20
C GLY A 101 2.07 22.61 -0.88
N ALA A 102 1.11 22.25 -1.72
CA ALA A 102 0.24 21.12 -1.47
C ALA A 102 0.98 19.77 -1.53
N VAL A 103 0.74 18.92 -0.53
CA VAL A 103 1.34 17.58 -0.43
C VAL A 103 0.28 16.53 -0.13
N VAL A 104 0.40 15.40 -0.79
CA VAL A 104 -0.40 14.19 -0.53
C VAL A 104 0.55 13.09 -0.07
N ILE A 105 0.21 12.45 1.01
CA ILE A 105 0.93 11.32 1.59
C ILE A 105 0.09 10.08 1.36
N LYS A 106 0.70 9.00 0.85
CA LYS A 106 0.02 7.74 0.60
C LYS A 106 0.86 6.58 1.12
N ASP A 107 0.25 5.74 1.96
CA ASP A 107 0.89 4.52 2.44
C ASP A 107 1.23 3.56 1.29
N SER A 108 2.30 2.77 1.46
CA SER A 108 2.87 1.90 0.43
C SER A 108 2.36 0.45 0.45
N ASP A 109 1.43 0.12 1.36
CA ASP A 109 1.00 -1.25 1.66
C ASP A 109 -0.50 -1.50 1.50
N ASN A 110 -1.14 -0.67 0.67
CA ASN A 110 -2.54 -0.82 0.31
C ASN A 110 -2.82 -0.22 -1.07
N ARG A 111 -3.88 -0.67 -1.73
CA ARG A 111 -4.42 -0.03 -2.94
C ARG A 111 -5.77 0.59 -2.61
N ILE A 112 -5.96 1.83 -3.02
CA ILE A 112 -7.14 2.62 -2.70
C ILE A 112 -7.65 3.26 -3.98
N TYR A 113 -8.94 3.15 -4.23
CA TYR A 113 -9.61 3.79 -5.36
C TYR A 113 -10.31 5.05 -4.86
N PHE A 114 -9.81 6.20 -5.26
CA PHE A 114 -10.34 7.50 -4.85
C PHE A 114 -9.99 8.59 -5.84
N ASP A 115 -10.75 9.66 -5.82
CA ASP A 115 -10.51 10.86 -6.62
C ASP A 115 -10.13 12.03 -5.71
N LEU A 116 -9.04 12.70 -6.05
CA LEU A 116 -8.64 13.94 -5.38
C LEU A 116 -9.18 15.17 -6.12
N PRO A 117 -9.60 16.20 -5.41
CA PRO A 117 -9.96 17.45 -6.03
C PRO A 117 -8.77 18.07 -6.78
N GLN A 118 -9.05 18.82 -7.86
CA GLN A 118 -8.00 19.50 -8.63
C GLN A 118 -7.15 20.42 -7.75
N LYS A 119 -7.82 21.23 -6.90
CA LYS A 119 -7.17 22.01 -5.86
C LYS A 119 -7.13 21.20 -4.57
N ILE A 120 -5.92 20.84 -4.14
CA ILE A 120 -5.71 20.10 -2.91
C ILE A 120 -5.97 21.02 -1.71
N GLY A 121 -6.95 20.64 -0.89
CA GLY A 121 -7.16 21.14 0.45
C GLY A 121 -6.69 20.12 1.48
N ASN A 122 -6.90 20.42 2.76
CA ASN A 122 -6.66 19.44 3.81
C ASN A 122 -7.76 18.37 3.76
N CYS A 123 -7.39 17.13 3.46
CA CYS A 123 -8.35 16.03 3.44
C CYS A 123 -7.71 14.69 3.81
N ILE A 124 -8.55 13.74 4.21
CA ILE A 124 -8.17 12.36 4.52
C ILE A 124 -9.10 11.44 3.74
N VAL A 125 -8.51 10.42 3.11
CA VAL A 125 -9.32 9.40 2.44
C VAL A 125 -9.79 8.38 3.49
N GLY A 126 -11.10 8.26 3.58
CA GLY A 126 -11.80 7.37 4.50
C GLY A 126 -12.59 6.27 3.78
N TYR A 127 -13.04 5.28 4.54
CA TYR A 127 -13.83 4.16 4.07
C TYR A 127 -14.93 3.83 5.07
N ASP A 128 -16.17 3.87 4.62
CA ASP A 128 -17.35 3.64 5.45
C ASP A 128 -17.56 2.13 5.64
N LEU A 129 -17.37 1.65 6.86
CA LEU A 129 -17.51 0.24 7.22
C LEU A 129 -18.95 -0.27 7.15
N THR A 130 -19.93 0.63 7.20
CA THR A 130 -21.36 0.23 7.07
C THR A 130 -21.68 -0.22 5.64
N LYS A 131 -20.95 0.32 4.67
CA LYS A 131 -21.06 -0.02 3.24
C LYS A 131 -20.12 -1.18 2.85
N HIS A 132 -19.08 -1.42 3.65
CA HIS A 132 -17.97 -2.33 3.33
C HIS A 132 -17.62 -3.24 4.51
N PRO A 133 -18.45 -4.24 4.82
CA PRO A 133 -18.28 -5.11 5.99
C PRO A 133 -17.08 -6.08 5.88
N ASP A 134 -16.49 -6.24 4.68
CA ASP A 134 -15.42 -7.22 4.42
C ASP A 134 -14.02 -6.72 4.81
N VAL A 135 -13.89 -5.51 5.36
CA VAL A 135 -12.60 -4.96 5.81
C VAL A 135 -12.07 -5.76 6.99
N SER A 136 -10.83 -6.23 6.85
CA SER A 136 -10.12 -6.93 7.93
C SER A 136 -9.31 -5.96 8.80
N ASN A 137 -8.85 -6.45 9.97
CA ASN A 137 -7.96 -5.71 10.88
C ASN A 137 -8.47 -4.31 11.29
N ILE A 138 -9.78 -4.20 11.52
CA ILE A 138 -10.43 -2.95 11.93
C ILE A 138 -9.75 -2.31 13.17
N PRO A 139 -9.42 -3.04 14.26
CA PRO A 139 -8.78 -2.45 15.44
C PRO A 139 -7.40 -1.84 15.21
N GLY A 140 -6.75 -2.20 14.10
CA GLY A 140 -5.43 -1.68 13.73
C GLY A 140 -5.46 -0.37 12.94
N LYS A 141 -6.65 0.17 12.65
CA LYS A 141 -6.85 1.38 11.83
C LYS A 141 -7.03 2.63 12.68
N SER A 142 -6.78 3.79 12.07
CA SER A 142 -7.25 5.08 12.61
C SER A 142 -8.69 5.31 12.18
N PHE A 143 -9.48 5.96 13.03
CA PHE A 143 -10.90 6.25 12.81
C PHE A 143 -11.13 7.73 12.64
N LEU A 144 -11.99 8.10 11.68
CA LEU A 144 -12.38 9.48 11.41
C LEU A 144 -13.74 9.77 12.03
N ILE A 145 -13.83 10.82 12.82
CA ILE A 145 -15.10 11.38 13.28
C ILE A 145 -15.41 12.57 12.38
N ALA A 146 -16.41 12.44 11.51
CA ALA A 146 -16.82 13.48 10.59
C ALA A 146 -18.29 13.85 10.80
N ASN A 147 -18.66 15.10 10.49
CA ASN A 147 -20.03 15.55 10.48
C ASN A 147 -20.73 15.26 9.14
N GLU A 148 -22.00 15.63 9.01
CA GLU A 148 -22.82 15.41 7.81
C GLU A 148 -22.28 16.13 6.55
N GLN A 149 -21.44 17.15 6.71
CA GLN A 149 -20.77 17.89 5.64
C GLN A 149 -19.38 17.32 5.33
N ASN A 150 -19.06 16.12 5.83
CA ASN A 150 -17.75 15.48 5.72
C ASN A 150 -16.59 16.29 6.32
N VAL A 151 -16.86 17.24 7.22
CA VAL A 151 -15.82 17.93 7.99
C VAL A 151 -15.34 17.00 9.09
N ILE A 152 -14.03 16.74 9.12
CA ILE A 152 -13.41 15.89 10.13
C ILE A 152 -13.30 16.67 11.44
N MET A 153 -13.95 16.14 12.47
CA MET A 153 -13.94 16.69 13.81
C MET A 153 -12.79 16.15 14.65
N ASP A 154 -12.39 14.89 14.42
CA ASP A 154 -11.23 14.26 15.03
C ASP A 154 -10.78 13.03 14.24
N ILE A 155 -9.54 12.60 14.47
CA ILE A 155 -8.97 11.34 14.00
C ILE A 155 -8.33 10.60 15.18
N VAL A 156 -8.76 9.38 15.43
CA VAL A 156 -8.34 8.60 16.60
C VAL A 156 -7.60 7.34 16.19
N GLU A 157 -6.38 7.18 16.69
CA GLU A 157 -5.51 6.05 16.36
C GLU A 157 -5.91 4.79 17.12
N LYS A 158 -6.13 3.67 16.39
CA LYS A 158 -6.33 2.31 16.92
C LYS A 158 -7.42 2.19 17.99
N LYS A 159 -8.44 3.01 17.92
CA LYS A 159 -9.60 2.96 18.81
C LYS A 159 -10.87 3.15 17.99
N ILE A 160 -11.78 2.20 18.05
CA ILE A 160 -13.06 2.24 17.35
C ILE A 160 -13.95 3.31 17.98
N VAL A 161 -14.19 4.39 17.25
CA VAL A 161 -14.99 5.55 17.70
C VAL A 161 -16.03 5.99 16.66
N SER A 162 -16.00 5.39 15.46
CA SER A 162 -16.90 5.70 14.35
C SER A 162 -16.95 4.52 13.37
N ASP A 163 -17.78 4.62 12.34
CA ASP A 163 -17.85 3.65 11.25
C ASP A 163 -16.95 4.01 10.06
N MET A 164 -16.19 5.10 10.13
CA MET A 164 -15.29 5.54 9.07
C MET A 164 -13.83 5.33 9.47
N ILE A 165 -13.12 4.47 8.73
CA ILE A 165 -11.68 4.25 8.91
C ILE A 165 -10.86 5.13 7.98
N CYS A 166 -9.66 5.52 8.42
CA CYS A 166 -8.64 6.16 7.58
C CYS A 166 -7.87 5.10 6.80
N LEU A 167 -7.67 5.34 5.50
CA LEU A 167 -7.01 4.39 4.59
C LEU A 167 -5.51 4.69 4.34
N GLY A 168 -4.93 5.66 5.05
CA GLY A 168 -3.52 6.01 4.87
C GLY A 168 -3.25 6.91 3.65
N VAL A 169 -4.23 7.74 3.28
CA VAL A 169 -4.05 8.86 2.35
C VAL A 169 -4.40 10.15 3.07
N TYR A 170 -3.44 11.05 3.12
CA TYR A 170 -3.57 12.34 3.81
C TYR A 170 -3.11 13.45 2.87
N ALA A 171 -3.91 14.47 2.71
CA ALA A 171 -3.56 15.66 1.93
C ALA A 171 -3.50 16.90 2.81
N PHE A 172 -2.50 17.70 2.57
CA PHE A 172 -2.30 19.01 3.22
C PHE A 172 -2.21 20.09 2.15
N GLU A 173 -2.95 21.17 2.34
CA GLU A 173 -2.90 22.34 1.44
C GLU A 173 -1.50 22.95 1.40
N ASN A 174 -0.77 22.88 2.53
CA ASN A 174 0.59 23.36 2.65
C ASN A 174 1.46 22.39 3.49
N ALA A 175 2.57 21.96 2.94
CA ALA A 175 3.55 21.11 3.63
C ALA A 175 4.08 21.74 4.94
N ASP A 176 4.14 23.07 5.03
CA ASP A 176 4.62 23.78 6.23
C ASP A 176 3.66 23.63 7.41
N ASP A 177 2.39 23.41 7.18
CA ASP A 177 1.42 23.13 8.24
C ASP A 177 1.78 21.81 8.95
N PHE A 178 2.10 20.76 8.17
CA PHE A 178 2.55 19.50 8.74
C PHE A 178 3.88 19.65 9.50
N ARG A 179 4.86 20.36 8.91
CA ARG A 179 6.16 20.63 9.56
C ARG A 179 5.99 21.31 10.92
N THR A 180 5.18 22.35 10.95
CA THR A 180 4.93 23.12 12.18
C THR A 180 4.28 22.25 13.24
N ALA A 181 3.20 21.54 12.90
CA ALA A 181 2.49 20.67 13.84
C ALA A 181 3.40 19.55 14.36
N TYR A 182 4.16 18.89 13.46
CA TYR A 182 5.09 17.82 13.84
C TYR A 182 6.16 18.35 14.81
N ARG A 183 6.81 19.48 14.52
CA ARG A 183 7.86 20.08 15.36
C ARG A 183 7.32 20.48 16.73
N GLU A 184 6.14 21.08 16.80
CA GLU A 184 5.50 21.45 18.06
C GLU A 184 5.16 20.23 18.93
N MET A 185 4.68 19.14 18.33
CA MET A 185 4.41 17.90 19.05
C MET A 185 5.69 17.24 19.51
N HIS A 186 6.71 17.17 18.66
CA HIS A 186 8.00 16.59 18.99
C HIS A 186 8.69 17.35 20.16
N ALA A 187 8.59 18.67 20.17
CA ALA A 187 9.12 19.49 21.25
C ALA A 187 8.44 19.23 22.62
N ARG A 188 7.19 18.74 22.62
CA ARG A 188 6.43 18.36 23.83
C ARG A 188 6.75 16.97 24.35
N ARG A 189 7.74 16.27 23.76
CA ARG A 189 8.12 14.89 24.09
C ARG A 189 6.94 13.95 24.04
N PHE A 190 6.41 13.77 22.80
CA PHE A 190 5.35 12.78 22.54
C PHE A 190 5.84 11.39 22.95
N ASP A 191 5.06 10.70 23.79
CA ASP A 191 5.44 9.37 24.28
C ASP A 191 4.95 8.30 23.29
N GLY A 192 5.85 7.42 22.85
CA GLY A 192 5.57 6.36 21.89
C GLY A 192 5.73 6.75 20.42
N GLU A 193 5.16 5.93 19.53
CA GLU A 193 5.19 6.15 18.07
C GLU A 193 4.25 7.29 17.66
N MET A 194 4.78 8.32 17.02
CA MET A 194 4.00 9.45 16.53
C MET A 194 3.42 9.12 15.15
N TYR A 195 2.14 8.73 15.09
CA TYR A 195 1.42 8.51 13.83
C TYR A 195 1.04 9.83 13.14
N ILE A 196 0.73 9.78 11.84
CA ILE A 196 0.22 10.94 11.10
C ILE A 196 -1.12 11.41 11.69
N SER A 197 -1.96 10.46 12.11
CA SER A 197 -3.22 10.73 12.81
C SER A 197 -3.05 11.62 14.04
N HIS A 198 -1.99 11.42 14.83
CA HIS A 198 -1.69 12.28 15.98
C HIS A 198 -1.35 13.71 15.56
N VAL A 199 -0.56 13.87 14.49
CA VAL A 199 -0.22 15.20 13.96
C VAL A 199 -1.48 15.94 13.48
N ILE A 200 -2.38 15.22 12.78
CA ILE A 200 -3.65 15.80 12.31
C ILE A 200 -4.59 16.13 13.48
N SER A 201 -4.77 15.21 14.45
CA SER A 201 -5.58 15.47 15.65
C SER A 201 -5.06 16.72 16.41
N TYR A 202 -3.74 16.87 16.49
CA TYR A 202 -3.14 18.08 17.05
C TYR A 202 -3.51 19.35 16.24
N MET A 203 -3.43 19.31 14.89
CA MET A 203 -3.82 20.43 14.04
C MET A 203 -5.32 20.78 14.21
N LEU A 204 -6.19 19.77 14.27
CA LEU A 204 -7.62 19.94 14.52
C LEU A 204 -7.88 20.58 15.89
N SER A 205 -7.14 20.19 16.93
CA SER A 205 -7.28 20.73 18.28
C SER A 205 -6.94 22.22 18.38
N LYS A 206 -6.09 22.73 17.49
CA LYS A 206 -5.75 24.16 17.38
C LYS A 206 -6.86 24.98 16.72
N LYS A 207 -7.83 24.31 16.04
CA LYS A 207 -8.96 24.93 15.32
C LYS A 207 -8.58 25.93 14.24
N ASP A 208 -7.35 25.90 13.75
CA ASP A 208 -6.85 26.74 12.69
C ASP A 208 -6.87 26.07 11.31
N LYS A 209 -7.10 24.74 11.29
CA LYS A 209 -7.16 23.94 10.07
C LYS A 209 -8.44 23.10 10.04
N VAL A 210 -9.06 23.08 8.88
CA VAL A 210 -10.24 22.23 8.60
C VAL A 210 -9.81 21.11 7.68
N PHE A 211 -10.18 19.87 8.00
CA PHE A 211 -9.98 18.71 7.16
C PHE A 211 -11.32 18.14 6.70
N TYR A 212 -11.36 17.61 5.48
CA TYR A 212 -12.52 16.96 4.91
C TYR A 212 -12.26 15.48 4.69
N ALA A 213 -13.25 14.64 4.93
CA ALA A 213 -13.21 13.25 4.54
C ALA A 213 -13.56 13.10 3.06
N ILE A 214 -12.76 12.31 2.34
CA ILE A 214 -13.03 11.84 0.97
C ILE A 214 -13.33 10.36 1.06
N GLU A 215 -14.48 9.92 0.58
CA GLU A 215 -14.86 8.50 0.60
C GLU A 215 -14.17 7.77 -0.55
N ALA A 216 -13.46 6.68 -0.24
CA ALA A 216 -12.89 5.79 -1.23
C ALA A 216 -13.97 4.85 -1.79
N THR A 217 -13.84 4.49 -3.08
CA THR A 217 -14.74 3.58 -3.78
C THR A 217 -14.27 2.13 -3.75
N GLY A 218 -13.02 1.88 -3.32
CA GLY A 218 -12.46 0.54 -3.19
C GLY A 218 -11.15 0.55 -2.38
N TYR A 219 -10.87 -0.58 -1.73
CA TYR A 219 -9.73 -0.72 -0.85
C TYR A 219 -9.23 -2.16 -0.77
N ASP A 220 -7.93 -2.35 -1.00
CA ASP A 220 -7.21 -3.60 -0.76
C ASP A 220 -6.10 -3.35 0.28
N ASP A 221 -6.12 -4.08 1.38
CA ASP A 221 -5.16 -3.96 2.48
C ASP A 221 -4.12 -5.09 2.45
N TRP A 222 -2.85 -4.71 2.57
CA TRP A 222 -1.72 -5.66 2.64
C TRP A 222 -0.79 -5.33 3.81
N GLY A 223 -1.25 -4.51 4.74
CA GLY A 223 -0.45 -3.92 5.82
C GLY A 223 0.04 -4.88 6.88
N THR A 224 -0.51 -6.12 6.96
CA THR A 224 -0.03 -7.16 7.88
C THR A 224 0.30 -8.47 7.14
N LEU A 225 1.06 -9.33 7.82
CA LEU A 225 1.41 -10.64 7.27
C LEU A 225 0.17 -11.53 7.03
N LYS A 226 -0.92 -11.30 7.78
CA LYS A 226 -2.17 -12.06 7.62
C LYS A 226 -2.83 -11.72 6.28
N GLU A 227 -3.06 -10.44 6.00
CA GLU A 227 -3.63 -9.97 4.73
C GLU A 227 -2.72 -10.33 3.54
N TRP A 228 -1.40 -10.17 3.71
CA TRP A 228 -0.45 -10.57 2.68
C TRP A 228 -0.49 -12.05 2.34
N LYS A 229 -0.57 -12.93 3.34
CA LYS A 229 -0.73 -14.38 3.12
C LYS A 229 -2.04 -14.71 2.41
N GLU A 230 -3.10 -13.96 2.68
CA GLU A 230 -4.38 -14.17 1.98
C GLU A 230 -4.26 -13.85 0.50
N VAL A 231 -3.63 -12.72 0.15
CA VAL A 231 -3.31 -12.39 -1.25
C VAL A 231 -2.49 -13.51 -1.91
N GLN A 232 -1.48 -14.04 -1.23
CA GLN A 232 -0.67 -15.14 -1.74
C GLN A 232 -1.45 -16.45 -1.90
N ARG A 233 -2.47 -16.70 -1.06
CA ARG A 233 -3.32 -17.88 -1.19
C ARG A 233 -4.26 -17.83 -2.39
N GLN A 234 -4.73 -16.65 -2.75
CA GLN A 234 -5.61 -16.45 -3.91
C GLN A 234 -4.88 -16.72 -5.23
N CYS A 235 -3.55 -16.61 -5.24
CA CYS A 235 -2.72 -16.76 -6.43
C CYS A 235 -1.66 -17.83 -6.19
N ARG A 236 -2.06 -19.10 -6.27
CA ARG A 236 -1.15 -20.24 -6.15
C ARG A 236 -0.52 -20.55 -7.49
N THR A 237 0.75 -20.98 -7.47
CA THR A 237 1.40 -21.58 -8.63
C THR A 237 1.38 -23.09 -8.46
N TYR A 238 0.83 -23.77 -9.44
CA TYR A 238 0.83 -25.23 -9.52
C TYR A 238 1.75 -25.67 -10.64
N PHE A 239 2.76 -26.48 -10.31
CA PHE A 239 3.54 -27.21 -11.29
C PHE A 239 2.82 -28.50 -11.56
N VAL A 240 2.38 -28.68 -12.80
CA VAL A 240 1.52 -29.82 -13.18
C VAL A 240 2.27 -30.69 -14.16
N ASP A 241 2.47 -31.96 -13.80
CA ASP A 241 2.98 -32.95 -14.73
C ASP A 241 1.92 -33.25 -15.82
N VAL A 242 2.38 -33.53 -17.01
CA VAL A 242 1.49 -33.80 -18.16
C VAL A 242 1.18 -35.30 -18.25
N ASP A 243 2.22 -36.15 -18.11
CA ASP A 243 2.08 -37.61 -18.32
C ASP A 243 1.47 -38.29 -17.09
N GLY A 244 0.34 -38.91 -17.27
CA GLY A 244 -0.42 -39.55 -16.17
C GLY A 244 -1.23 -38.57 -15.32
N VAL A 245 -1.11 -37.24 -15.54
CA VAL A 245 -1.86 -36.21 -14.84
C VAL A 245 -2.87 -35.52 -15.76
N LEU A 246 -2.43 -35.01 -16.90
CA LEU A 246 -3.32 -34.39 -17.90
C LEU A 246 -3.63 -35.32 -19.09
N MET A 247 -2.71 -36.21 -19.37
CA MET A 247 -2.85 -37.21 -20.42
C MET A 247 -2.63 -38.59 -19.82
N GLN A 248 -3.29 -39.58 -20.41
CA GLN A 248 -3.12 -41.00 -19.95
C GLN A 248 -1.67 -41.42 -20.12
N ASN A 249 -1.10 -42.03 -19.09
CA ASN A 249 0.26 -42.55 -19.13
C ASN A 249 0.38 -43.71 -20.15
N CYS A 250 1.33 -43.63 -21.05
CA CYS A 250 1.57 -44.64 -22.10
C CYS A 250 2.36 -45.86 -21.65
N GLY A 251 2.81 -45.91 -20.40
CA GLY A 251 3.28 -47.12 -19.71
C GLY A 251 4.66 -47.65 -20.09
N ARG A 252 5.40 -47.06 -21.04
CA ARG A 252 6.78 -47.50 -21.38
C ARG A 252 7.68 -46.36 -21.79
N TYR A 253 8.87 -46.33 -21.24
CA TYR A 253 9.97 -45.48 -21.66
C TYR A 253 10.28 -45.73 -23.14
N GLY A 254 10.33 -44.68 -23.95
CA GLY A 254 10.76 -44.72 -25.36
C GLY A 254 9.72 -45.22 -26.34
N SER A 255 8.45 -45.34 -25.98
CA SER A 255 7.42 -45.69 -26.95
C SER A 255 7.07 -44.48 -27.82
N LEU A 256 6.97 -44.66 -29.11
CA LEU A 256 6.52 -43.65 -30.12
C LEU A 256 5.10 -43.13 -29.87
N ASN A 257 4.39 -43.68 -28.88
CA ASN A 257 3.02 -43.30 -28.56
C ASN A 257 2.85 -41.92 -27.92
N TRP A 258 3.93 -41.29 -27.52
CA TRP A 258 3.93 -39.95 -26.99
C TRP A 258 3.33 -38.94 -27.98
N TYR A 259 3.57 -39.13 -29.28
CA TYR A 259 3.06 -38.26 -30.35
C TYR A 259 1.61 -38.59 -30.75
N ASN A 260 1.07 -39.70 -30.34
CA ASN A 260 -0.27 -40.17 -30.70
C ASN A 260 -1.18 -40.39 -29.48
N ASN A 261 -0.86 -39.79 -28.35
CA ASN A 261 -1.69 -39.91 -27.16
C ASN A 261 -2.77 -38.82 -27.19
N ASP A 262 -3.95 -39.16 -27.64
CA ASP A 262 -5.15 -38.33 -27.71
C ASP A 262 -6.05 -38.46 -26.46
N LYS A 263 -5.65 -39.29 -25.50
CA LYS A 263 -6.44 -39.59 -24.30
C LYS A 263 -6.17 -38.56 -23.20
N MET A 264 -6.86 -37.46 -23.23
CA MET A 264 -6.86 -36.48 -22.15
C MET A 264 -7.64 -37.03 -20.94
N LEU A 265 -7.10 -36.79 -19.75
CA LEU A 265 -7.80 -36.97 -18.49
C LEU A 265 -8.68 -35.77 -18.21
N VAL A 266 -9.89 -35.78 -18.83
CA VAL A 266 -10.81 -34.62 -18.91
C VAL A 266 -11.15 -34.06 -17.52
N GLU A 267 -11.34 -34.91 -16.53
CA GLU A 267 -11.65 -34.51 -15.15
C GLU A 267 -10.49 -33.70 -14.54
N ASN A 268 -9.24 -34.14 -14.73
CA ASN A 268 -8.07 -33.44 -14.24
C ASN A 268 -7.87 -32.10 -14.97
N CYS A 269 -8.08 -32.10 -16.29
CA CYS A 269 -8.03 -30.86 -17.07
C CYS A 269 -9.11 -29.85 -16.61
N ALA A 270 -10.29 -30.32 -16.23
CA ALA A 270 -11.35 -29.46 -15.68
C ALA A 270 -10.96 -28.85 -14.31
N VAL A 271 -10.26 -29.64 -13.47
CA VAL A 271 -9.71 -29.12 -12.20
C VAL A 271 -8.67 -28.02 -12.44
N ILE A 272 -7.73 -28.27 -13.37
CA ILE A 272 -6.69 -27.28 -13.71
C ILE A 272 -7.32 -25.99 -14.23
N LYS A 273 -8.31 -26.11 -15.13
CA LYS A 273 -9.02 -24.95 -15.66
C LYS A 273 -9.72 -24.17 -14.55
N ARG A 274 -10.40 -24.85 -13.63
CA ARG A 274 -11.03 -24.19 -12.49
C ARG A 274 -10.01 -23.44 -11.62
N LEU A 275 -8.85 -24.06 -11.30
CA LEU A 275 -7.78 -23.41 -10.56
C LEU A 275 -7.25 -22.16 -11.27
N GLN A 276 -7.12 -22.23 -12.60
CA GLN A 276 -6.71 -21.10 -13.42
C GLN A 276 -7.77 -19.99 -13.41
N ASP A 277 -9.06 -20.33 -13.53
CA ASP A 277 -10.18 -19.40 -13.47
C ASP A 277 -10.30 -18.74 -12.06
N GLU A 278 -9.89 -19.44 -11.00
CA GLU A 278 -9.74 -18.92 -9.63
C GLU A 278 -8.49 -18.05 -9.43
N GLY A 279 -7.68 -17.82 -10.48
CA GLY A 279 -6.52 -16.94 -10.46
C GLY A 279 -5.19 -17.64 -10.20
N ALA A 280 -5.14 -18.98 -10.17
CA ALA A 280 -3.89 -19.71 -10.02
C ALA A 280 -3.04 -19.65 -11.30
N GLN A 281 -1.72 -19.56 -11.12
CA GLN A 281 -0.76 -19.76 -12.20
C GLN A 281 -0.52 -21.26 -12.38
N ILE A 282 -0.63 -21.75 -13.60
CA ILE A 282 -0.33 -23.14 -13.96
C ILE A 282 0.96 -23.16 -14.77
N VAL A 283 1.91 -24.02 -14.39
CA VAL A 283 3.22 -24.21 -14.99
C VAL A 283 3.44 -25.67 -15.33
#